data_55aef4497eeff7b58e5370d014521b71
#
_entry.id   55aef4497eeff7b58e5370d014521b71
#
_cell.length_a   1.000
_cell.length_b   1.000
_cell.length_c   1.000
_cell.angle_alpha   90.00
_cell.angle_beta   90.00
_cell.angle_gamma   90.00
#
_symmetry.space_group_name_H-M   'P 1'
#
loop_
_entity.id
_entity.type
_entity.pdbx_description
1 polymer ?
#
loop_
_entity_poly.entity_id
_entity_poly.type
_entity_poly.pdbx_seq_one_letter_code
_entity_poly.pdbx_strand_id
1 'polypeptide(L)'
;LAGLLGFDPEHCDARVLEDLAKEPNKAHRIAAGHREFLFSLNDIRHEGTIHNFPWNNTLIIALRGGKGASEESETILQHVYYSVGGGFLVVEGEEDPPRPAPPHCYRTMEELRALLGRTNRSLPDLLLDNERALTGMDAAEVHRRLDRILDVMEAAVDLGLRTEGVLPGPIGLRRKAPLLFRRSYSLQNNPNHAVVLLNAYALAVAEENAAGHVVVTAPTLGSAGVLPAVVTLMARQGRIPRELLRDGLLAAAVVGFLVKTGASISGAEVGCQGEVGTASAMAAAFLAHVNGYPVSVLENAAEIALEHHLGMTCDPVGGYVQIPCIERNAMGAVKAYNAYLLASCGDPSAQKVQLDQVIRALAETGRDMSSRYKETAEGGLAVCFPQC
;
A
#
# COMPACT_ATOMS: atom_id res chain seq x y z
N LEU A 1 -11.30 -10.69 -14.07
CA LEU A 1 -11.36 -11.95 -14.86
C LEU A 1 -10.39 -12.99 -14.32
N ALA A 2 -9.11 -12.68 -14.04
CA ALA A 2 -8.15 -13.66 -13.51
C ALA A 2 -8.66 -14.37 -12.24
N GLY A 3 -9.21 -13.63 -11.28
CA GLY A 3 -9.80 -14.19 -10.06
C GLY A 3 -10.99 -15.13 -10.35
N LEU A 4 -11.86 -14.78 -11.30
CA LEU A 4 -12.96 -15.67 -11.75
C LEU A 4 -12.44 -16.95 -12.41
N LEU A 5 -11.24 -16.94 -12.99
CA LEU A 5 -10.56 -18.10 -13.53
C LEU A 5 -9.80 -18.92 -12.48
N GLY A 6 -9.85 -18.51 -11.21
CA GLY A 6 -9.24 -19.23 -10.10
C GLY A 6 -7.78 -18.86 -9.81
N PHE A 7 -7.26 -17.77 -10.40
CA PHE A 7 -5.92 -17.30 -10.08
C PHE A 7 -5.90 -16.55 -8.76
N ASP A 8 -4.98 -16.93 -7.90
CA ASP A 8 -4.72 -16.27 -6.62
C ASP A 8 -3.82 -15.04 -6.82
N PRO A 9 -4.17 -13.85 -6.27
CA PRO A 9 -3.37 -12.64 -6.43
C PRO A 9 -1.94 -12.75 -5.87
N GLU A 10 -1.71 -13.58 -4.85
CA GLU A 10 -0.35 -13.80 -4.31
C GLU A 10 0.56 -14.62 -5.22
N HIS A 11 -0.01 -15.41 -6.14
CA HIS A 11 0.71 -16.37 -6.97
C HIS A 11 0.46 -16.18 -8.47
N CYS A 12 -0.33 -15.18 -8.86
CA CYS A 12 -0.65 -14.93 -10.26
C CYS A 12 0.58 -14.39 -11.01
N ASP A 13 0.99 -15.10 -12.06
CA ASP A 13 2.02 -14.57 -12.97
C ASP A 13 1.44 -13.40 -13.77
N ALA A 14 2.15 -12.27 -13.82
CA ALA A 14 1.71 -11.07 -14.54
C ALA A 14 1.45 -11.34 -16.04
N ARG A 15 2.12 -12.34 -16.65
CA ARG A 15 1.86 -12.77 -18.02
C ARG A 15 0.40 -13.21 -18.23
N VAL A 16 -0.24 -13.75 -17.19
CA VAL A 16 -1.68 -14.10 -17.26
C VAL A 16 -2.51 -12.85 -17.50
N LEU A 17 -2.21 -11.75 -16.81
CA LEU A 17 -2.93 -10.49 -16.98
C LEU A 17 -2.68 -9.88 -18.36
N GLU A 18 -1.42 -9.92 -18.82
CA GLU A 18 -1.06 -9.47 -20.17
C GLU A 18 -1.76 -10.27 -21.27
N ASP A 19 -1.81 -11.60 -21.15
CA ASP A 19 -2.43 -12.48 -22.14
C ASP A 19 -3.94 -12.31 -22.17
N LEU A 20 -4.58 -12.14 -20.99
CA LEU A 20 -6.00 -11.82 -20.92
C LEU A 20 -6.31 -10.47 -21.59
N ALA A 21 -5.45 -9.46 -21.39
CA ALA A 21 -5.62 -8.13 -21.98
C ALA A 21 -5.44 -8.12 -23.51
N LYS A 22 -4.60 -9.01 -24.08
CA LYS A 22 -4.39 -9.12 -25.54
C LYS A 22 -5.61 -9.67 -26.29
N GLU A 23 -6.45 -10.46 -25.62
CA GLU A 23 -7.60 -11.13 -26.21
C GLU A 23 -8.92 -10.75 -25.51
N PRO A 24 -9.34 -9.47 -25.49
CA PRO A 24 -10.48 -9.00 -24.68
C PRO A 24 -11.82 -9.64 -25.09
N ASN A 25 -11.94 -10.07 -26.33
CA ASN A 25 -13.15 -10.72 -26.87
C ASN A 25 -13.21 -12.23 -26.62
N LYS A 26 -12.13 -12.82 -26.10
CA LYS A 26 -12.06 -14.25 -25.87
C LYS A 26 -12.98 -14.66 -24.71
N ALA A 27 -13.93 -15.53 -24.99
CA ALA A 27 -14.79 -16.10 -23.98
C ALA A 27 -14.06 -17.19 -23.20
N HIS A 28 -14.05 -17.06 -21.89
CA HIS A 28 -13.49 -18.03 -20.96
C HIS A 28 -14.59 -18.78 -20.23
N ARG A 29 -14.37 -20.07 -19.95
CA ARG A 29 -15.29 -20.87 -19.15
C ARG A 29 -15.00 -20.64 -17.67
N ILE A 30 -16.00 -20.22 -16.93
CA ILE A 30 -15.96 -20.02 -15.50
C ILE A 30 -16.88 -21.04 -14.84
N ALA A 31 -16.34 -21.85 -13.94
CA ALA A 31 -17.12 -22.80 -13.16
C ALA A 31 -17.68 -22.13 -11.90
N ALA A 32 -18.99 -22.21 -11.68
CA ALA A 32 -19.63 -21.79 -10.45
C ALA A 32 -20.56 -22.88 -9.95
N GLY A 33 -20.14 -23.62 -8.94
CA GLY A 33 -20.80 -24.83 -8.47
C GLY A 33 -20.82 -25.92 -9.55
N HIS A 34 -22.03 -26.35 -9.95
CA HIS A 34 -22.21 -27.38 -11.00
C HIS A 34 -22.48 -26.79 -12.39
N ARG A 35 -22.33 -25.49 -12.57
CA ARG A 35 -22.61 -24.81 -13.85
C ARG A 35 -21.36 -24.15 -14.39
N GLU A 36 -21.29 -24.07 -15.72
CA GLU A 36 -20.27 -23.33 -16.46
C GLU A 36 -20.91 -22.09 -17.10
N PHE A 37 -20.18 -20.98 -17.04
CA PHE A 37 -20.55 -19.72 -17.67
C PHE A 37 -19.45 -19.30 -18.63
N LEU A 38 -19.84 -18.63 -19.72
CA LEU A 38 -18.88 -17.96 -20.60
C LEU A 38 -18.79 -16.50 -20.18
N PHE A 39 -17.56 -16.01 -20.04
CA PHE A 39 -17.27 -14.64 -19.62
C PHE A 39 -16.04 -14.13 -20.37
N SER A 40 -16.08 -12.88 -20.79
CA SER A 40 -14.98 -12.17 -21.46
C SER A 40 -14.72 -10.82 -20.79
N LEU A 41 -13.65 -10.14 -21.17
CA LEU A 41 -13.40 -8.78 -20.67
C LEU A 41 -14.48 -7.78 -21.12
N ASN A 42 -15.18 -8.05 -22.22
CA ASN A 42 -16.28 -7.21 -22.69
C ASN A 42 -17.56 -7.30 -21.84
N ASP A 43 -17.64 -8.31 -20.96
CA ASP A 43 -18.75 -8.43 -20.01
C ASP A 43 -18.52 -7.55 -18.76
N ILE A 44 -17.32 -6.93 -18.63
CA ILE A 44 -17.00 -5.96 -17.59
C ILE A 44 -17.45 -4.58 -18.07
N ARG A 45 -18.41 -4.00 -17.33
CA ARG A 45 -18.86 -2.64 -17.57
C ARG A 45 -18.15 -1.70 -16.58
N HIS A 46 -17.54 -0.65 -17.11
CA HIS A 46 -17.01 0.43 -16.31
C HIS A 46 -18.06 1.54 -16.27
N GLU A 47 -18.78 1.63 -15.16
CA GLU A 47 -19.80 2.65 -14.99
C GLU A 47 -19.17 3.91 -14.36
N GLY A 48 -19.67 5.07 -14.79
CA GLY A 48 -19.05 6.34 -14.50
C GLY A 48 -19.09 6.78 -13.03
N THR A 49 -18.59 7.94 -12.78
CA THR A 49 -18.17 8.50 -11.49
C THR A 49 -19.28 8.87 -10.52
N ILE A 50 -20.55 8.88 -10.93
CA ILE A 50 -21.68 9.27 -10.06
C ILE A 50 -22.48 8.02 -9.69
N HIS A 51 -22.40 7.61 -8.43
CA HIS A 51 -23.14 6.48 -7.88
C HIS A 51 -23.57 6.76 -6.43
N ASN A 52 -24.58 6.01 -5.97
CA ASN A 52 -25.10 6.10 -4.61
C ASN A 52 -24.50 5.07 -3.64
N PHE A 53 -23.39 4.42 -4.01
CA PHE A 53 -22.69 3.48 -3.13
C PHE A 53 -21.88 4.21 -2.07
N PRO A 54 -21.74 3.62 -0.87
CA PRO A 54 -21.00 4.25 0.24
C PRO A 54 -19.49 4.40 -0.03
N TRP A 55 -18.94 3.62 -1.00
CA TRP A 55 -17.52 3.58 -1.32
C TRP A 55 -17.29 3.80 -2.82
N ASN A 56 -16.28 4.57 -3.18
CA ASN A 56 -15.99 4.88 -4.59
C ASN A 56 -15.54 3.63 -5.38
N ASN A 57 -14.75 2.76 -4.76
CA ASN A 57 -14.23 1.55 -5.40
C ASN A 57 -15.20 0.38 -5.17
N THR A 58 -16.26 0.33 -5.98
CA THR A 58 -17.32 -0.67 -5.90
C THR A 58 -17.23 -1.65 -7.07
N LEU A 59 -17.28 -2.95 -6.78
CA LEU A 59 -17.37 -4.03 -7.76
C LEU A 59 -18.70 -4.79 -7.58
N ILE A 60 -19.50 -4.86 -8.64
CA ILE A 60 -20.73 -5.65 -8.67
C ILE A 60 -20.51 -6.89 -9.53
N ILE A 61 -20.72 -8.07 -8.94
CA ILE A 61 -20.73 -9.33 -9.67
C ILE A 61 -22.17 -9.83 -9.72
N ALA A 62 -22.74 -9.90 -10.92
CA ALA A 62 -24.12 -10.32 -11.13
C ALA A 62 -24.22 -11.53 -12.07
N LEU A 63 -25.01 -12.51 -11.67
CA LEU A 63 -25.44 -13.61 -12.53
C LEU A 63 -26.84 -13.28 -13.07
N ARG A 64 -26.97 -13.23 -14.38
CA ARG A 64 -28.23 -12.92 -15.05
C ARG A 64 -28.79 -14.14 -15.79
N GLY A 65 -30.11 -14.32 -15.76
CA GLY A 65 -30.83 -15.34 -16.49
C GLY A 65 -31.21 -14.85 -17.88
N GLY A 66 -31.19 -15.75 -18.90
CA GLY A 66 -31.63 -15.45 -20.26
C GLY A 66 -30.58 -15.77 -21.32
N LYS A 67 -31.01 -15.78 -22.59
CA LYS A 67 -30.13 -15.97 -23.75
C LYS A 67 -29.65 -14.55 -24.21
N GLY A 68 -28.43 -14.18 -23.84
CA GLY A 68 -27.80 -12.92 -24.27
C GLY A 68 -27.77 -11.86 -23.17
N ALA A 69 -26.81 -10.93 -23.27
CA ALA A 69 -26.59 -9.80 -22.34
C ALA A 69 -27.57 -8.64 -22.61
N SER A 70 -28.89 -8.88 -22.62
CA SER A 70 -29.86 -7.81 -22.70
C SER A 70 -30.09 -7.22 -21.31
N GLU A 71 -30.32 -5.90 -21.22
CA GLU A 71 -30.64 -5.19 -19.98
C GLU A 71 -31.90 -5.70 -19.28
N GLU A 72 -32.75 -6.41 -20.00
CA GLU A 72 -34.02 -7.01 -19.52
C GLU A 72 -33.86 -8.40 -18.90
N SER A 73 -32.63 -8.96 -18.83
CA SER A 73 -32.44 -10.27 -18.22
C SER A 73 -32.56 -10.19 -16.69
N GLU A 74 -33.35 -11.07 -16.09
CA GLU A 74 -33.57 -11.16 -14.65
C GLU A 74 -32.25 -11.44 -13.92
N THR A 75 -31.91 -10.64 -12.92
CA THR A 75 -30.76 -10.88 -12.05
C THR A 75 -31.07 -12.03 -11.11
N ILE A 76 -30.36 -13.14 -11.24
CA ILE A 76 -30.54 -14.34 -10.42
C ILE A 76 -29.76 -14.22 -9.11
N LEU A 77 -28.53 -13.67 -9.17
CA LEU A 77 -27.65 -13.50 -8.03
C LEU A 77 -26.82 -12.24 -8.24
N GLN A 78 -26.64 -11.46 -7.18
CA GLN A 78 -25.76 -10.29 -7.21
C GLN A 78 -25.05 -10.16 -5.88
N HIS A 79 -23.76 -9.87 -5.92
CA HIS A 79 -22.95 -9.46 -4.79
C HIS A 79 -22.28 -8.14 -5.09
N VAL A 80 -22.25 -7.25 -4.09
CA VAL A 80 -21.59 -5.95 -4.16
C VAL A 80 -20.39 -5.98 -3.21
N TYR A 81 -19.22 -5.65 -3.74
CA TYR A 81 -17.96 -5.63 -3.03
C TYR A 81 -17.42 -4.22 -3.00
N TYR A 82 -16.98 -3.77 -1.83
CA TYR A 82 -16.36 -2.47 -1.63
C TYR A 82 -14.87 -2.65 -1.32
N SER A 83 -13.98 -2.04 -2.11
CA SER A 83 -12.56 -1.95 -1.76
C SER A 83 -12.36 -0.76 -0.85
N VAL A 84 -11.96 -1.02 0.39
CA VAL A 84 -11.78 0.01 1.44
C VAL A 84 -10.32 0.36 1.69
N GLY A 85 -9.45 0.07 0.72
CA GLY A 85 -8.01 0.32 0.76
C GLY A 85 -7.21 -0.80 1.41
N GLY A 86 -5.90 -0.86 1.11
CA GLY A 86 -4.98 -1.83 1.68
C GLY A 86 -5.27 -3.30 1.39
N GLY A 87 -6.05 -3.61 0.36
CA GLY A 87 -6.50 -4.97 0.03
C GLY A 87 -7.70 -5.46 0.84
N PHE A 88 -8.28 -4.62 1.69
CA PHE A 88 -9.47 -4.99 2.45
C PHE A 88 -10.74 -4.84 1.61
N LEU A 89 -11.61 -5.84 1.74
CA LEU A 89 -12.90 -5.88 1.06
C LEU A 89 -14.03 -5.92 2.10
N VAL A 90 -15.11 -5.19 1.81
CA VAL A 90 -16.39 -5.28 2.51
C VAL A 90 -17.41 -5.81 1.52
N VAL A 91 -18.22 -6.77 1.93
CA VAL A 91 -19.31 -7.32 1.12
C VAL A 91 -20.63 -6.73 1.64
N GLU A 92 -21.45 -6.19 0.74
CA GLU A 92 -22.73 -5.61 1.11
C GLU A 92 -23.63 -6.63 1.78
N GLY A 93 -24.15 -6.28 2.95
CA GLY A 93 -25.05 -7.15 3.71
C GLY A 93 -24.35 -8.27 4.49
N GLU A 94 -23.03 -8.37 4.45
CA GLU A 94 -22.28 -9.30 5.29
C GLU A 94 -21.65 -8.55 6.47
N GLU A 95 -21.76 -9.13 7.66
CA GLU A 95 -21.07 -8.65 8.84
C GLU A 95 -19.73 -9.44 8.98
N ASP A 96 -18.67 -8.73 9.34
CA ASP A 96 -17.40 -9.40 9.68
C ASP A 96 -17.63 -10.40 10.81
N PRO A 97 -17.12 -11.64 10.70
CA PRO A 97 -17.23 -12.59 11.79
C PRO A 97 -16.55 -12.04 13.05
N PRO A 98 -17.11 -12.30 14.23
CA PRO A 98 -16.52 -11.83 15.48
C PRO A 98 -15.08 -12.33 15.61
N ARG A 99 -14.15 -11.40 15.75
CA ARG A 99 -12.73 -11.70 15.96
C ARG A 99 -12.42 -11.73 17.45
N PRO A 100 -11.52 -12.61 17.92
CA PRO A 100 -11.04 -12.55 19.29
C PRO A 100 -10.44 -11.17 19.59
N ALA A 101 -10.63 -10.68 20.80
CA ALA A 101 -9.98 -9.43 21.21
C ALA A 101 -8.47 -9.68 21.40
N PRO A 102 -7.60 -8.80 20.92
CA PRO A 102 -6.17 -8.91 21.17
C PRO A 102 -5.88 -8.68 22.66
N PRO A 103 -4.89 -9.38 23.26
CA PRO A 103 -4.56 -9.21 24.67
C PRO A 103 -4.06 -7.80 25.03
N HIS A 104 -3.51 -7.09 24.06
CA HIS A 104 -2.96 -5.76 24.21
C HIS A 104 -3.70 -4.77 23.29
N CYS A 105 -4.89 -4.32 23.75
CA CYS A 105 -5.69 -3.35 23.00
C CYS A 105 -5.12 -1.93 23.14
N TYR A 106 -5.00 -1.24 22.01
CA TYR A 106 -4.67 0.18 21.93
C TYR A 106 -5.30 0.78 20.66
N ARG A 107 -5.62 2.06 20.71
CA ARG A 107 -6.16 2.83 19.57
C ARG A 107 -5.33 4.06 19.24
N THR A 108 -4.46 4.47 20.17
CA THR A 108 -3.61 5.63 20.04
C THR A 108 -2.16 5.27 20.38
N MET A 109 -1.23 6.08 19.93
CA MET A 109 0.18 5.93 20.28
C MET A 109 0.43 6.18 21.77
N GLU A 110 -0.35 7.07 22.38
CA GLU A 110 -0.33 7.32 23.83
C GLU A 110 -0.70 6.07 24.62
N GLU A 111 -1.80 5.39 24.24
CA GLU A 111 -2.23 4.12 24.86
C GLU A 111 -1.17 3.02 24.69
N LEU A 112 -0.56 2.93 23.50
CA LEU A 112 0.51 1.97 23.23
C LEU A 112 1.73 2.21 24.12
N ARG A 113 2.18 3.46 24.26
CA ARG A 113 3.29 3.81 25.18
C ARG A 113 2.96 3.41 26.62
N ALA A 114 1.75 3.69 27.07
CA ALA A 114 1.30 3.29 28.40
C ALA A 114 1.28 1.77 28.57
N LEU A 115 0.88 1.00 27.56
CA LEU A 115 0.95 -0.45 27.55
C LEU A 115 2.37 -0.99 27.65
N LEU A 116 3.28 -0.48 26.82
CA LEU A 116 4.69 -0.86 26.85
C LEU A 116 5.32 -0.61 28.23
N GLY A 117 5.03 0.56 28.85
CA GLY A 117 5.49 0.89 30.19
C GLY A 117 4.95 -0.02 31.29
N ARG A 118 3.69 -0.47 31.18
CA ARG A 118 3.06 -1.35 32.17
C ARG A 118 3.46 -2.81 32.04
N THR A 119 3.62 -3.28 30.80
CA THR A 119 3.88 -4.70 30.51
C THR A 119 5.34 -5.07 30.52
N ASN A 120 6.22 -4.08 30.42
CA ASN A 120 7.67 -4.24 30.20
C ASN A 120 7.99 -5.15 29.00
N ARG A 121 7.10 -5.13 27.98
CA ARG A 121 7.27 -5.84 26.72
C ARG A 121 8.00 -4.95 25.71
N SER A 122 8.74 -5.57 24.81
CA SER A 122 9.18 -4.86 23.60
C SER A 122 8.00 -4.63 22.66
N LEU A 123 8.14 -3.65 21.76
CA LEU A 123 7.10 -3.38 20.76
C LEU A 123 6.83 -4.59 19.86
N PRO A 124 7.85 -5.28 19.29
CA PRO A 124 7.63 -6.51 18.52
C PRO A 124 6.94 -7.61 19.31
N ASP A 125 7.33 -7.86 20.55
CA ASP A 125 6.71 -8.91 21.38
C ASP A 125 5.23 -8.65 21.65
N LEU A 126 4.87 -7.38 21.92
CA LEU A 126 3.48 -6.98 22.14
C LEU A 126 2.62 -7.24 20.89
N LEU A 127 3.14 -6.89 19.72
CA LEU A 127 2.44 -7.14 18.45
C LEU A 127 2.36 -8.63 18.14
N LEU A 128 3.42 -9.37 18.38
CA LEU A 128 3.45 -10.81 18.17
C LEU A 128 2.43 -11.52 19.07
N ASP A 129 2.29 -11.11 20.35
CA ASP A 129 1.26 -11.63 21.24
C ASP A 129 -0.16 -11.34 20.69
N ASN A 130 -0.41 -10.13 20.20
CA ASN A 130 -1.68 -9.76 19.57
C ASN A 130 -1.97 -10.61 18.33
N GLU A 131 -0.99 -10.74 17.42
CA GLU A 131 -1.14 -11.49 16.17
C GLU A 131 -1.43 -12.97 16.44
N ARG A 132 -0.74 -13.57 17.41
CA ARG A 132 -0.99 -14.95 17.82
C ARG A 132 -2.40 -15.16 18.36
N ALA A 133 -2.89 -14.22 19.17
CA ALA A 133 -4.24 -14.29 19.74
C ALA A 133 -5.33 -14.12 18.68
N LEU A 134 -5.11 -13.22 17.70
CA LEU A 134 -6.05 -12.95 16.63
C LEU A 134 -6.12 -14.05 15.57
N THR A 135 -4.98 -14.66 15.26
CA THR A 135 -4.86 -15.62 14.15
C THR A 135 -4.80 -17.09 14.59
N GLY A 136 -4.48 -17.35 15.86
CA GLY A 136 -4.20 -18.70 16.37
C GLY A 136 -2.84 -19.27 15.93
N MET A 137 -2.02 -18.50 15.22
CA MET A 137 -0.69 -18.92 14.77
C MET A 137 0.31 -18.91 15.92
N ASP A 138 1.31 -19.78 15.84
CA ASP A 138 2.46 -19.68 16.73
C ASP A 138 3.46 -18.59 16.23
N ALA A 139 4.42 -18.24 17.08
CA ALA A 139 5.41 -17.20 16.75
C ALA A 139 6.27 -17.59 15.54
N ALA A 140 6.57 -18.87 15.35
CA ALA A 140 7.38 -19.34 14.22
C ALA A 140 6.64 -19.15 12.88
N GLU A 141 5.31 -19.40 12.88
CA GLU A 141 4.49 -19.16 11.70
C GLU A 141 4.37 -17.66 11.36
N VAL A 142 4.17 -16.81 12.36
CA VAL A 142 4.15 -15.34 12.15
C VAL A 142 5.48 -14.88 11.59
N HIS A 143 6.60 -15.34 12.12
CA HIS A 143 7.94 -15.02 11.60
C HIS A 143 8.13 -15.49 10.15
N ARG A 144 7.67 -16.70 9.80
CA ARG A 144 7.74 -17.21 8.42
C ARG A 144 6.95 -16.33 7.44
N ARG A 145 5.78 -15.84 7.85
CA ARG A 145 4.97 -14.91 7.04
C ARG A 145 5.64 -13.54 6.88
N LEU A 146 6.25 -13.02 7.94
CA LEU A 146 7.06 -11.79 7.85
C LEU A 146 8.27 -11.98 6.93
N ASP A 147 8.95 -13.14 6.99
CA ASP A 147 10.04 -13.47 6.07
C ASP A 147 9.56 -13.53 4.62
N ARG A 148 8.38 -14.14 4.37
CA ARG A 148 7.80 -14.13 3.02
C ARG A 148 7.52 -12.70 2.52
N ILE A 149 7.01 -11.81 3.39
CA ILE A 149 6.82 -10.40 3.05
C ILE A 149 8.16 -9.76 2.65
N LEU A 150 9.22 -9.98 3.44
CA LEU A 150 10.56 -9.49 3.11
C LEU A 150 11.07 -10.05 1.78
N ASP A 151 10.87 -11.34 1.50
CA ASP A 151 11.27 -11.98 0.24
C ASP A 151 10.55 -11.36 -0.96
N VAL A 152 9.25 -11.10 -0.86
CA VAL A 152 8.46 -10.46 -1.92
C VAL A 152 8.90 -9.00 -2.12
N MET A 153 9.18 -8.26 -1.05
CA MET A 153 9.72 -6.90 -1.15
C MET A 153 11.05 -6.89 -1.90
N GLU A 154 11.96 -7.78 -1.55
CA GLU A 154 13.28 -7.89 -2.19
C GLU A 154 13.16 -8.32 -3.66
N ALA A 155 12.33 -9.32 -3.95
CA ALA A 155 12.08 -9.79 -5.30
C ALA A 155 11.49 -8.71 -6.22
N ALA A 156 10.54 -7.91 -5.71
CA ALA A 156 9.95 -6.80 -6.45
C ALA A 156 10.98 -5.71 -6.77
N VAL A 157 11.85 -5.36 -5.81
CA VAL A 157 12.97 -4.43 -6.06
C VAL A 157 13.90 -4.99 -7.13
N ASP A 158 14.33 -6.24 -7.00
CA ASP A 158 15.28 -6.85 -7.94
C ASP A 158 14.71 -6.99 -9.35
N LEU A 159 13.42 -7.29 -9.46
CA LEU A 159 12.76 -7.35 -10.76
C LEU A 159 12.70 -5.96 -11.40
N GLY A 160 12.24 -4.94 -10.68
CA GLY A 160 12.09 -3.59 -11.20
C GLY A 160 13.43 -2.93 -11.55
N LEU A 161 14.52 -3.25 -10.84
CA LEU A 161 15.86 -2.75 -11.18
C LEU A 161 16.42 -3.33 -12.48
N ARG A 162 15.91 -4.47 -12.96
CA ARG A 162 16.35 -5.16 -14.19
C ARG A 162 15.41 -4.97 -15.36
N THR A 163 14.13 -4.64 -15.09
CA THR A 163 13.11 -4.55 -16.13
C THR A 163 13.12 -3.18 -16.79
N GLU A 164 13.48 -3.12 -18.05
CA GLU A 164 13.48 -1.90 -18.87
C GLU A 164 12.22 -1.82 -19.76
N GLY A 165 11.99 -0.69 -20.37
CA GLY A 165 10.94 -0.49 -21.36
C GLY A 165 9.90 0.54 -20.93
N VAL A 166 8.68 0.35 -21.44
CA VAL A 166 7.53 1.22 -21.22
C VAL A 166 6.51 0.47 -20.35
N LEU A 167 5.91 1.17 -19.42
CA LEU A 167 4.83 0.62 -18.57
C LEU A 167 3.56 0.39 -19.41
N PRO A 168 2.73 -0.60 -19.04
CA PRO A 168 1.44 -0.83 -19.69
C PRO A 168 0.52 0.40 -19.63
N GLY A 169 -0.39 0.48 -20.58
CA GLY A 169 -1.40 1.54 -20.64
C GLY A 169 -1.05 2.67 -21.62
N PRO A 170 -1.96 3.65 -21.77
CA PRO A 170 -1.88 4.67 -22.83
C PRO A 170 -0.89 5.78 -22.56
N ILE A 171 -0.42 5.95 -21.32
CA ILE A 171 0.48 7.06 -20.93
C ILE A 171 1.86 6.96 -21.61
N GLY A 172 2.32 5.73 -21.91
CA GLY A 172 3.63 5.52 -22.52
C GLY A 172 4.81 5.86 -21.60
N LEU A 173 4.63 5.77 -20.28
CA LEU A 173 5.65 6.11 -19.29
C LEU A 173 6.80 5.11 -19.32
N ARG A 174 8.03 5.61 -19.52
CA ARG A 174 9.23 4.78 -19.48
C ARG A 174 9.65 4.48 -18.05
N ARG A 175 10.11 3.26 -17.81
CA ARG A 175 10.73 2.84 -16.54
C ARG A 175 12.00 3.63 -16.26
N LYS A 176 12.18 4.07 -15.03
CA LYS A 176 13.28 4.93 -14.57
C LYS A 176 14.24 4.21 -13.64
N ALA A 177 13.75 3.22 -12.89
CA ALA A 177 14.51 2.53 -11.85
C ALA A 177 15.83 1.91 -12.35
N PRO A 178 15.89 1.17 -13.48
CA PRO A 178 17.12 0.56 -13.97
C PRO A 178 18.21 1.58 -14.28
N LEU A 179 17.82 2.73 -14.87
CA LEU A 179 18.78 3.79 -15.21
C LEU A 179 19.35 4.46 -13.95
N LEU A 180 18.49 4.79 -12.97
CA LEU A 180 18.94 5.37 -11.70
C LEU A 180 19.88 4.41 -10.97
N PHE A 181 19.52 3.14 -10.91
CA PHE A 181 20.34 2.13 -10.25
C PHE A 181 21.73 2.01 -10.90
N ARG A 182 21.81 1.91 -12.24
CA ARG A 182 23.11 1.89 -12.93
C ARG A 182 23.93 3.15 -12.66
N ARG A 183 23.32 4.33 -12.66
CA ARG A 183 24.00 5.59 -12.37
C ARG A 183 24.45 5.71 -10.92
N SER A 184 23.81 5.03 -9.98
CA SER A 184 24.24 5.05 -8.58
C SER A 184 25.65 4.52 -8.37
N TYR A 185 26.13 3.60 -9.23
CA TYR A 185 27.50 3.07 -9.14
C TYR A 185 28.57 4.15 -9.32
N SER A 186 28.32 5.18 -10.12
CA SER A 186 29.23 6.32 -10.27
C SER A 186 29.26 7.24 -9.04
N LEU A 187 28.34 7.03 -8.09
CA LEU A 187 28.16 7.83 -6.89
C LEU A 187 28.59 7.11 -5.60
N GLN A 188 29.23 5.92 -5.67
CA GLN A 188 29.52 5.09 -4.50
C GLN A 188 30.25 5.82 -3.36
N ASN A 189 31.09 6.81 -3.66
CA ASN A 189 31.79 7.62 -2.67
C ASN A 189 31.18 9.03 -2.50
N ASN A 190 29.96 9.25 -3.01
CA ASN A 190 29.27 10.54 -2.95
C ASN A 190 28.19 10.50 -1.88
N PRO A 191 27.96 11.58 -1.12
CA PRO A 191 26.85 11.67 -0.14
C PRO A 191 25.48 11.36 -0.72
N ASN A 192 25.29 11.60 -2.02
CA ASN A 192 24.01 11.37 -2.70
C ASN A 192 23.74 9.89 -3.02
N HIS A 193 24.73 8.99 -2.85
CA HIS A 193 24.60 7.58 -3.25
C HIS A 193 23.39 6.89 -2.60
N ALA A 194 23.24 7.01 -1.27
CA ALA A 194 22.13 6.39 -0.55
C ALA A 194 20.77 6.93 -1.01
N VAL A 195 20.68 8.24 -1.28
CA VAL A 195 19.44 8.87 -1.75
C VAL A 195 19.08 8.39 -3.16
N VAL A 196 20.05 8.26 -4.05
CA VAL A 196 19.81 7.73 -5.41
C VAL A 196 19.40 6.27 -5.39
N LEU A 197 20.01 5.44 -4.52
CA LEU A 197 19.59 4.05 -4.33
C LEU A 197 18.18 3.97 -3.79
N LEU A 198 17.83 4.78 -2.78
CA LEU A 198 16.50 4.81 -2.20
C LEU A 198 15.43 5.14 -3.24
N ASN A 199 15.71 6.16 -4.09
CA ASN A 199 14.85 6.50 -5.22
C ASN A 199 14.73 5.33 -6.21
N ALA A 200 15.85 4.69 -6.58
CA ALA A 200 15.84 3.58 -7.53
C ALA A 200 15.02 2.39 -7.01
N TYR A 201 15.14 2.05 -5.72
CA TYR A 201 14.39 0.95 -5.11
C TYR A 201 12.89 1.26 -5.03
N ALA A 202 12.53 2.49 -4.64
CA ALA A 202 11.12 2.90 -4.57
C ALA A 202 10.46 2.91 -5.95
N LEU A 203 11.14 3.46 -6.95
CA LEU A 203 10.67 3.44 -8.34
C LEU A 203 10.54 2.00 -8.85
N ALA A 204 11.51 1.12 -8.54
CA ALA A 204 11.49 -0.28 -8.99
C ALA A 204 10.18 -0.96 -8.58
N VAL A 205 9.81 -0.90 -7.30
CA VAL A 205 8.57 -1.53 -6.80
C VAL A 205 7.32 -0.83 -7.35
N ALA A 206 7.30 0.50 -7.42
CA ALA A 206 6.16 1.24 -7.95
C ALA A 206 5.94 0.96 -9.44
N GLU A 207 7.00 0.79 -10.22
CA GLU A 207 6.95 0.40 -11.64
C GLU A 207 6.47 -1.05 -11.80
N GLU A 208 6.87 -1.97 -10.91
CA GLU A 208 6.35 -3.34 -10.90
C GLU A 208 4.87 -3.39 -10.56
N ASN A 209 4.42 -2.61 -9.56
CA ASN A 209 3.01 -2.46 -9.25
C ASN A 209 2.21 -1.94 -10.46
N ALA A 210 2.72 -0.91 -11.15
CA ALA A 210 2.08 -0.34 -12.33
C ALA A 210 2.04 -1.32 -13.53
N ALA A 211 2.93 -2.31 -13.54
CA ALA A 211 2.96 -3.39 -14.54
C ALA A 211 2.08 -4.59 -14.18
N GLY A 212 1.42 -4.59 -13.02
CA GLY A 212 0.57 -5.69 -12.57
C GLY A 212 1.33 -6.86 -11.94
N HIS A 213 2.61 -6.66 -11.58
CA HIS A 213 3.40 -7.67 -10.90
C HIS A 213 3.09 -7.73 -9.40
N VAL A 214 3.47 -8.85 -8.75
CA VAL A 214 3.26 -9.04 -7.33
C VAL A 214 4.16 -8.10 -6.54
N VAL A 215 3.54 -7.31 -5.66
CA VAL A 215 4.21 -6.42 -4.70
C VAL A 215 3.55 -6.55 -3.34
N VAL A 216 4.23 -6.11 -2.29
CA VAL A 216 3.65 -6.05 -0.95
C VAL A 216 2.79 -4.78 -0.81
N THR A 217 1.56 -4.94 -0.34
CA THR A 217 0.69 -3.82 0.03
C THR A 217 1.20 -3.18 1.33
N ALA A 218 1.73 -1.93 1.28
CA ALA A 218 2.42 -1.31 2.43
C ALA A 218 2.22 0.22 2.52
N PRO A 219 1.11 0.75 3.06
CA PRO A 219 -0.12 0.07 3.46
C PRO A 219 -1.09 -0.16 2.29
N THR A 220 -0.89 0.49 1.13
CA THR A 220 -1.69 0.34 -0.09
C THR A 220 -0.79 -0.01 -1.28
N LEU A 221 -1.38 -0.45 -2.40
CA LEU A 221 -0.64 -0.70 -3.63
C LEU A 221 -0.06 0.60 -4.22
N GLY A 222 -0.79 1.71 -4.14
CA GLY A 222 -0.33 3.01 -4.62
C GLY A 222 0.94 3.52 -3.92
N SER A 223 1.20 3.06 -2.71
CA SER A 223 2.38 3.40 -1.89
C SER A 223 3.37 2.24 -1.68
N ALA A 224 3.20 1.14 -2.40
CA ALA A 224 3.94 -0.11 -2.22
C ALA A 224 5.47 0.00 -2.37
N GLY A 225 5.97 1.08 -3.00
CA GLY A 225 7.41 1.29 -3.19
C GLY A 225 8.14 1.90 -2.00
N VAL A 226 7.44 2.57 -1.08
CA VAL A 226 8.08 3.36 0.00
C VAL A 226 8.80 2.45 1.01
N LEU A 227 8.06 1.57 1.67
CA LEU A 227 8.63 0.71 2.71
C LEU A 227 9.65 -0.29 2.16
N PRO A 228 9.42 -1.01 1.04
CA PRO A 228 10.41 -1.92 0.48
C PRO A 228 11.72 -1.24 0.10
N ALA A 229 11.70 0.01 -0.36
CA ALA A 229 12.92 0.75 -0.68
C ALA A 229 13.78 0.96 0.56
N VAL A 230 13.17 1.34 1.68
CA VAL A 230 13.86 1.57 2.94
C VAL A 230 14.36 0.24 3.53
N VAL A 231 13.53 -0.82 3.51
CA VAL A 231 13.91 -2.17 3.95
C VAL A 231 15.12 -2.67 3.15
N THR A 232 15.07 -2.55 1.82
CA THR A 232 16.19 -2.98 0.94
C THR A 232 17.46 -2.18 1.20
N LEU A 233 17.35 -0.87 1.42
CA LEU A 233 18.50 -0.03 1.76
C LEU A 233 19.14 -0.51 3.06
N MET A 234 18.36 -0.78 4.10
CA MET A 234 18.86 -1.27 5.39
C MET A 234 19.45 -2.68 5.29
N ALA A 235 18.80 -3.57 4.55
CA ALA A 235 19.30 -4.93 4.33
C ALA A 235 20.67 -4.93 3.60
N ARG A 236 20.79 -4.14 2.53
CA ARG A 236 21.97 -4.17 1.63
C ARG A 236 23.10 -3.24 2.06
N GLN A 237 22.78 -2.02 2.47
CA GLN A 237 23.77 -1.01 2.85
C GLN A 237 23.99 -1.00 4.37
N GLY A 238 22.91 -1.06 5.16
CA GLY A 238 22.98 -1.12 6.61
C GLY A 238 23.38 -2.49 7.15
N ARG A 239 23.29 -3.55 6.33
CA ARG A 239 23.57 -4.94 6.72
C ARG A 239 22.80 -5.37 7.96
N ILE A 240 21.59 -4.89 8.10
CA ILE A 240 20.70 -5.23 9.22
C ILE A 240 20.32 -6.71 9.13
N PRO A 241 20.43 -7.49 10.22
CA PRO A 241 20.03 -8.89 10.27
C PRO A 241 18.53 -9.06 9.99
N ARG A 242 18.17 -10.21 9.40
CA ARG A 242 16.80 -10.49 8.99
C ARG A 242 15.80 -10.46 10.16
N GLU A 243 16.22 -10.95 11.32
CA GLU A 243 15.40 -10.89 12.54
C GLU A 243 15.01 -9.44 12.88
N LEU A 244 15.97 -8.53 12.82
CA LEU A 244 15.71 -7.12 13.11
C LEU A 244 14.90 -6.43 12.01
N LEU A 245 15.02 -6.89 10.75
CA LEU A 245 14.14 -6.43 9.67
C LEU A 245 12.68 -6.85 9.94
N ARG A 246 12.42 -8.08 10.44
CA ARG A 246 11.08 -8.52 10.86
C ARG A 246 10.52 -7.65 11.97
N ASP A 247 11.32 -7.40 13.00
CA ASP A 247 10.92 -6.54 14.11
C ASP A 247 10.63 -5.11 13.65
N GLY A 248 11.42 -4.61 12.69
CA GLY A 248 11.17 -3.33 12.02
C GLY A 248 9.84 -3.31 11.24
N LEU A 249 9.46 -4.40 10.57
CA LEU A 249 8.16 -4.50 9.91
C LEU A 249 7.01 -4.44 10.92
N LEU A 250 7.14 -5.09 12.08
CA LEU A 250 6.15 -4.98 13.16
C LEU A 250 6.05 -3.55 13.68
N ALA A 251 7.19 -2.87 13.88
CA ALA A 251 7.21 -1.46 14.26
C ALA A 251 6.53 -0.54 13.22
N ALA A 252 6.77 -0.79 11.94
CA ALA A 252 6.08 -0.09 10.85
C ALA A 252 4.58 -0.36 10.85
N ALA A 253 4.16 -1.61 11.07
CA ALA A 253 2.76 -2.01 11.08
C ALA A 253 1.94 -1.28 12.16
N VAL A 254 2.53 -1.00 13.32
CA VAL A 254 1.88 -0.18 14.37
C VAL A 254 1.40 1.15 13.81
N VAL A 255 2.27 1.87 13.11
CA VAL A 255 1.93 3.19 12.53
C VAL A 255 0.81 3.03 11.50
N GLY A 256 0.90 2.03 10.62
CA GLY A 256 -0.15 1.73 9.65
C GLY A 256 -1.50 1.43 10.31
N PHE A 257 -1.53 0.66 11.40
CA PHE A 257 -2.75 0.35 12.15
C PHE A 257 -3.33 1.59 12.83
N LEU A 258 -2.50 2.43 13.44
CA LEU A 258 -2.95 3.67 14.08
C LEU A 258 -3.58 4.62 13.07
N VAL A 259 -2.97 4.80 11.89
CA VAL A 259 -3.55 5.65 10.84
C VAL A 259 -4.83 5.04 10.29
N LYS A 260 -4.85 3.72 10.02
CA LYS A 260 -6.05 3.03 9.52
C LYS A 260 -7.24 3.18 10.48
N THR A 261 -7.01 3.08 11.78
CA THR A 261 -8.08 3.13 12.79
C THR A 261 -8.45 4.55 13.21
N GLY A 262 -7.50 5.47 13.23
CA GLY A 262 -7.72 6.87 13.63
C GLY A 262 -8.12 7.83 12.51
N ALA A 263 -7.85 7.42 11.26
CA ALA A 263 -8.18 8.19 10.06
C ALA A 263 -8.60 7.24 8.92
N SER A 264 -7.80 7.14 7.87
CA SER A 264 -7.91 6.18 6.78
C SER A 264 -6.58 6.05 6.04
N ILE A 265 -6.36 4.89 5.43
CA ILE A 265 -5.24 4.63 4.51
C ILE A 265 -5.68 4.66 3.03
N SER A 266 -6.96 4.95 2.75
CA SER A 266 -7.52 4.93 1.40
C SER A 266 -7.34 6.28 0.70
N GLY A 267 -6.76 6.27 -0.51
CA GLY A 267 -6.67 7.45 -1.37
C GLY A 267 -8.03 8.03 -1.75
N ALA A 268 -9.03 7.15 -1.90
CA ALA A 268 -10.41 7.54 -2.20
C ALA A 268 -11.12 8.26 -1.05
N GLU A 269 -10.68 8.04 0.20
CA GLU A 269 -11.25 8.70 1.37
C GLU A 269 -10.50 9.98 1.76
N VAL A 270 -9.17 9.90 1.79
CA VAL A 270 -8.35 10.97 2.37
C VAL A 270 -7.24 11.49 1.44
N GLY A 271 -7.16 11.02 0.19
CA GLY A 271 -6.09 11.37 -0.73
C GLY A 271 -4.79 10.60 -0.46
N CYS A 272 -3.73 10.93 -1.21
CA CYS A 272 -2.42 10.27 -1.05
C CYS A 272 -1.73 10.57 0.30
N GLN A 273 -2.19 11.53 1.08
CA GLN A 273 -1.71 11.70 2.47
C GLN A 273 -1.95 10.43 3.30
N GLY A 274 -3.08 9.72 3.06
CA GLY A 274 -3.38 8.43 3.71
C GLY A 274 -2.58 7.26 3.17
N GLU A 275 -2.17 7.28 1.91
CA GLU A 275 -1.39 6.22 1.29
C GLU A 275 0.12 6.43 1.46
N VAL A 276 0.68 7.37 0.69
CA VAL A 276 2.13 7.68 0.67
C VAL A 276 2.58 8.28 2.00
N GLY A 277 1.75 9.13 2.62
CA GLY A 277 2.04 9.71 3.93
C GLY A 277 2.16 8.63 5.00
N THR A 278 1.20 7.70 5.06
CA THR A 278 1.26 6.57 5.99
C THR A 278 2.44 5.65 5.69
N ALA A 279 2.70 5.31 4.41
CA ALA A 279 3.85 4.50 4.04
C ALA A 279 5.17 5.14 4.46
N SER A 280 5.29 6.47 4.30
CA SER A 280 6.46 7.23 4.73
C SER A 280 6.63 7.20 6.26
N ALA A 281 5.54 7.37 7.02
CA ALA A 281 5.56 7.27 8.48
C ALA A 281 5.91 5.86 8.96
N MET A 282 5.37 4.80 8.32
CA MET A 282 5.72 3.40 8.57
C MET A 282 7.20 3.15 8.32
N ALA A 283 7.74 3.67 7.22
CA ALA A 283 9.15 3.52 6.86
C ALA A 283 10.08 4.29 7.80
N ALA A 284 9.68 5.47 8.30
CA ALA A 284 10.43 6.23 9.30
C ALA A 284 10.46 5.49 10.66
N ALA A 285 9.35 4.91 11.07
CA ALA A 285 9.25 4.06 12.26
C ALA A 285 10.13 2.80 12.14
N PHE A 286 10.09 2.13 10.98
CA PHE A 286 10.99 1.03 10.66
C PHE A 286 12.46 1.41 10.86
N LEU A 287 12.90 2.52 10.25
CA LEU A 287 14.27 3.03 10.36
C LEU A 287 14.69 3.28 11.81
N ALA A 288 13.85 3.95 12.59
CA ALA A 288 14.15 4.19 13.99
C ALA A 288 14.30 2.88 14.77
N HIS A 289 13.42 1.90 14.53
CA HIS A 289 13.45 0.62 15.22
C HIS A 289 14.70 -0.20 14.89
N VAL A 290 15.01 -0.40 13.59
CA VAL A 290 16.14 -1.25 13.17
C VAL A 290 17.51 -0.63 13.51
N ASN A 291 17.56 0.65 13.81
CA ASN A 291 18.75 1.33 14.29
C ASN A 291 18.79 1.44 15.83
N GLY A 292 17.91 0.73 16.54
CA GLY A 292 17.95 0.59 18.01
C GLY A 292 17.46 1.78 18.80
N TYR A 293 16.72 2.70 18.18
CA TYR A 293 16.18 3.88 18.88
C TYR A 293 14.93 3.54 19.69
N PRO A 294 14.68 4.26 20.79
CA PRO A 294 13.50 4.05 21.63
C PRO A 294 12.19 4.44 20.91
N VAL A 295 11.06 3.96 21.45
CA VAL A 295 9.73 4.21 20.88
C VAL A 295 9.40 5.70 20.77
N SER A 296 9.95 6.57 21.61
CA SER A 296 9.80 8.02 21.48
C SER A 296 10.41 8.60 20.21
N VAL A 297 11.57 8.08 19.78
CA VAL A 297 12.19 8.48 18.50
C VAL A 297 11.41 7.89 17.33
N LEU A 298 10.95 6.65 17.46
CA LEU A 298 10.10 6.00 16.45
C LEU A 298 8.81 6.82 16.20
N GLU A 299 8.13 7.22 17.28
CA GLU A 299 6.93 8.05 17.20
C GLU A 299 7.23 9.39 16.52
N ASN A 300 8.30 10.07 16.95
CA ASN A 300 8.67 11.38 16.41
C ASN A 300 9.04 11.28 14.92
N ALA A 301 9.77 10.22 14.50
CA ALA A 301 10.09 10.00 13.10
C ALA A 301 8.82 9.76 12.26
N ALA A 302 7.89 8.96 12.77
CA ALA A 302 6.61 8.69 12.10
C ALA A 302 5.74 9.96 12.03
N GLU A 303 5.68 10.72 13.08
CA GLU A 303 4.97 12.00 13.19
C GLU A 303 5.49 12.98 12.13
N ILE A 304 6.80 13.27 12.12
CA ILE A 304 7.43 14.18 11.14
C ILE A 304 7.13 13.73 9.71
N ALA A 305 7.26 12.42 9.44
CA ALA A 305 7.00 11.90 8.11
C ALA A 305 5.53 12.09 7.69
N LEU A 306 4.56 11.84 8.58
CA LEU A 306 3.14 11.95 8.27
C LEU A 306 2.70 13.42 8.15
N GLU A 307 3.11 14.29 9.08
CA GLU A 307 2.80 15.72 9.10
C GLU A 307 3.13 16.38 7.75
N HIS A 308 4.31 16.08 7.21
CA HIS A 308 4.79 16.68 5.97
C HIS A 308 4.18 16.07 4.70
N HIS A 309 3.19 15.19 4.85
CA HIS A 309 2.33 14.69 3.78
C HIS A 309 0.89 15.20 3.86
N LEU A 310 0.51 15.95 4.90
CA LEU A 310 -0.83 16.51 5.03
C LEU A 310 -1.18 17.36 3.80
N GLY A 311 -2.43 17.22 3.32
CA GLY A 311 -2.93 17.91 2.13
C GLY A 311 -2.53 17.28 0.79
N MET A 312 -1.83 16.15 0.76
CA MET A 312 -1.46 15.49 -0.50
C MET A 312 -2.68 14.87 -1.18
N THR A 313 -3.01 15.39 -2.36
CA THR A 313 -4.12 14.94 -3.21
C THR A 313 -3.86 13.57 -3.82
N CYS A 314 -4.91 12.91 -4.34
CA CYS A 314 -4.81 11.70 -5.16
C CYS A 314 -5.52 11.94 -6.49
N ASP A 315 -4.76 12.38 -7.48
CA ASP A 315 -5.22 12.90 -8.78
C ASP A 315 -4.40 12.29 -9.94
N PRO A 316 -4.42 10.94 -10.10
CA PRO A 316 -3.59 10.26 -11.09
C PRO A 316 -4.03 10.56 -12.52
N VAL A 317 -3.05 10.81 -13.40
CA VAL A 317 -3.28 11.07 -14.83
C VAL A 317 -3.97 9.87 -15.47
N GLY A 318 -5.11 10.10 -16.09
CA GLY A 318 -5.94 9.08 -16.73
C GLY A 318 -6.47 8.01 -15.78
N GLY A 319 -6.41 8.21 -14.47
CA GLY A 319 -6.79 7.21 -13.45
C GLY A 319 -5.75 6.11 -13.26
N TYR A 320 -4.59 6.17 -13.93
CA TYR A 320 -3.54 5.16 -13.81
C TYR A 320 -2.60 5.48 -12.64
N VAL A 321 -2.26 4.45 -11.85
CA VAL A 321 -1.30 4.55 -10.74
C VAL A 321 0.14 4.63 -11.29
N GLN A 322 0.39 5.66 -12.11
CA GLN A 322 1.68 5.93 -12.78
C GLN A 322 2.16 7.35 -12.50
N ILE A 323 1.43 8.36 -12.94
CA ILE A 323 1.77 9.78 -12.75
C ILE A 323 0.70 10.42 -11.85
N PRO A 324 1.10 11.00 -10.71
CA PRO A 324 2.44 11.14 -10.14
C PRO A 324 2.85 9.99 -9.21
N CYS A 325 2.06 8.93 -9.11
CA CYS A 325 2.15 7.90 -8.06
C CYS A 325 3.54 7.24 -7.95
N ILE A 326 4.17 6.90 -9.08
CA ILE A 326 5.49 6.27 -9.10
C ILE A 326 6.53 7.16 -8.44
N GLU A 327 6.57 8.45 -8.81
CA GLU A 327 7.53 9.39 -8.22
C GLU A 327 7.20 9.74 -6.77
N ARG A 328 5.92 9.76 -6.39
CA ARG A 328 5.51 9.94 -4.99
C ARG A 328 6.07 8.87 -4.07
N ASN A 329 6.22 7.63 -4.54
CA ASN A 329 6.87 6.57 -3.75
C ASN A 329 8.34 6.90 -3.47
N ALA A 330 9.08 7.37 -4.47
CA ALA A 330 10.48 7.79 -4.28
C ALA A 330 10.59 8.96 -3.30
N MET A 331 9.73 9.98 -3.47
CA MET A 331 9.67 11.13 -2.55
C MET A 331 9.28 10.73 -1.14
N GLY A 332 8.33 9.81 -0.97
CA GLY A 332 7.91 9.27 0.32
C GLY A 332 9.03 8.53 1.04
N ALA A 333 9.80 7.71 0.32
CA ALA A 333 10.95 6.99 0.87
C ALA A 333 12.06 7.94 1.34
N VAL A 334 12.35 8.99 0.58
CA VAL A 334 13.35 10.02 0.96
C VAL A 334 12.85 10.82 2.16
N LYS A 335 11.57 11.21 2.19
CA LYS A 335 11.00 11.90 3.35
C LYS A 335 11.05 11.02 4.61
N ALA A 336 10.76 9.72 4.51
CA ALA A 336 10.88 8.79 5.63
C ALA A 336 12.30 8.77 6.19
N TYR A 337 13.29 8.66 5.31
CA TYR A 337 14.70 8.65 5.71
C TYR A 337 15.11 9.98 6.37
N ASN A 338 14.70 11.11 5.81
CA ASN A 338 14.97 12.42 6.39
C ASN A 338 14.26 12.63 7.74
N ALA A 339 13.01 12.19 7.86
CA ALA A 339 12.24 12.27 9.11
C ALA A 339 12.91 11.45 10.22
N TYR A 340 13.37 10.22 9.89
CA TYR A 340 14.16 9.42 10.80
C TYR A 340 15.44 10.14 11.26
N LEU A 341 16.20 10.77 10.35
CA LEU A 341 17.41 11.51 10.71
C LEU A 341 17.11 12.69 11.61
N LEU A 342 16.05 13.45 11.33
CA LEU A 342 15.63 14.58 12.18
C LEU A 342 15.27 14.10 13.59
N ALA A 343 14.50 13.02 13.72
CA ALA A 343 14.10 12.49 15.01
C ALA A 343 15.26 11.86 15.79
N SER A 344 16.14 11.13 15.10
CA SER A 344 17.25 10.39 15.73
C SER A 344 18.42 11.31 16.16
N CYS A 345 18.62 12.43 15.46
CA CYS A 345 19.64 13.42 15.79
C CYS A 345 19.08 14.58 16.65
N GLY A 346 17.75 14.64 16.83
CA GLY A 346 17.08 15.64 17.64
C GLY A 346 16.89 15.19 19.09
N ASP A 347 16.15 16.02 19.85
CA ASP A 347 15.70 15.70 21.20
C ASP A 347 14.19 15.35 21.17
N PRO A 348 13.83 14.07 21.35
CA PRO A 348 12.42 13.66 21.33
C PRO A 348 11.58 14.34 22.43
N SER A 349 12.19 14.81 23.52
CA SER A 349 11.47 15.52 24.58
C SER A 349 11.04 16.93 24.15
N ALA A 350 11.64 17.48 23.12
CA ALA A 350 11.29 18.78 22.53
C ALA A 350 10.12 18.70 21.54
N GLN A 351 9.66 17.51 21.20
CA GLN A 351 8.53 17.29 20.28
C GLN A 351 7.26 17.97 20.81
N LYS A 352 6.64 18.81 20.00
CA LYS A 352 5.42 19.57 20.36
C LYS A 352 4.16 18.91 19.81
N VAL A 353 4.25 18.35 18.62
CA VAL A 353 3.15 17.65 17.95
C VAL A 353 3.36 16.14 18.15
N GLN A 354 2.30 15.43 18.52
CA GLN A 354 2.33 13.99 18.72
C GLN A 354 1.72 13.30 17.51
N LEU A 355 2.11 12.05 17.23
CA LEU A 355 1.60 11.27 16.10
C LEU A 355 0.07 11.19 16.07
N ASP A 356 -0.57 11.03 17.25
CA ASP A 356 -2.03 10.98 17.36
C ASP A 356 -2.72 12.29 16.94
N GLN A 357 -2.04 13.43 17.10
CA GLN A 357 -2.55 14.72 16.65
C GLN A 357 -2.48 14.84 15.13
N VAL A 358 -1.38 14.37 14.51
CA VAL A 358 -1.23 14.37 13.06
C VAL A 358 -2.24 13.43 12.41
N ILE A 359 -2.50 12.25 13.01
CA ILE A 359 -3.54 11.33 12.53
C ILE A 359 -4.92 12.00 12.54
N ARG A 360 -5.25 12.74 13.59
CA ARG A 360 -6.52 13.50 13.63
C ARG A 360 -6.56 14.60 12.55
N ALA A 361 -5.47 15.34 12.38
CA ALA A 361 -5.36 16.36 11.34
C ALA A 361 -5.51 15.75 9.94
N LEU A 362 -4.93 14.57 9.70
CA LEU A 362 -5.10 13.82 8.46
C LEU A 362 -6.58 13.47 8.20
N ALA A 363 -7.30 12.99 9.22
CA ALA A 363 -8.72 12.66 9.11
C ALA A 363 -9.55 13.92 8.79
N GLU A 364 -9.27 15.04 9.44
CA GLU A 364 -9.96 16.31 9.21
C GLU A 364 -9.66 16.86 7.81
N THR A 365 -8.39 16.96 7.44
CA THR A 365 -7.96 17.39 6.10
C THR A 365 -8.56 16.50 5.02
N GLY A 366 -8.61 15.19 5.26
CA GLY A 366 -9.24 14.23 4.35
C GLY A 366 -10.74 14.51 4.17
N ARG A 367 -11.49 14.81 5.21
CA ARG A 367 -12.91 15.18 5.11
C ARG A 367 -13.14 16.47 4.32
N ASP A 368 -12.28 17.47 4.56
CA ASP A 368 -12.39 18.77 3.92
C ASP A 368 -11.86 18.79 2.48
N MET A 369 -11.06 17.81 2.09
CA MET A 369 -10.56 17.67 0.73
C MET A 369 -11.72 17.40 -0.23
N SER A 370 -11.80 18.17 -1.32
CA SER A 370 -12.78 17.95 -2.39
C SER A 370 -12.65 16.54 -2.98
N SER A 371 -13.81 15.91 -3.30
CA SER A 371 -13.85 14.59 -3.95
C SER A 371 -13.04 14.53 -5.25
N ARG A 372 -12.91 15.64 -5.98
CA ARG A 372 -12.09 15.76 -7.20
C ARG A 372 -10.60 15.46 -7.00
N TYR A 373 -10.13 15.42 -5.75
CA TYR A 373 -8.75 15.17 -5.38
C TYR A 373 -8.55 13.85 -4.62
N LYS A 374 -9.55 12.96 -4.68
CA LYS A 374 -9.60 11.69 -3.95
C LYS A 374 -9.68 10.52 -4.92
N GLU A 375 -8.53 10.12 -5.46
CA GLU A 375 -8.38 8.99 -6.38
C GLU A 375 -9.24 9.13 -7.65
N THR A 376 -9.23 10.32 -8.24
CA THR A 376 -9.98 10.63 -9.47
C THR A 376 -9.07 11.26 -10.53
N ALA A 377 -9.50 11.17 -11.81
CA ALA A 377 -8.89 11.89 -12.91
C ALA A 377 -9.60 13.22 -13.23
N GLU A 378 -10.45 13.74 -12.31
CA GLU A 378 -11.32 14.89 -12.54
C GLU A 378 -10.75 16.22 -12.05
N GLY A 379 -9.58 16.19 -11.42
CA GLY A 379 -8.95 17.38 -10.84
C GLY A 379 -7.43 17.33 -10.85
N GLY A 380 -6.84 18.39 -10.34
CA GLY A 380 -5.41 18.47 -10.07
C GLY A 380 -4.53 18.20 -11.29
N LEU A 381 -3.51 17.36 -11.11
CA LEU A 381 -2.55 17.05 -12.15
C LEU A 381 -3.18 16.31 -13.34
N ALA A 382 -4.21 15.49 -13.09
CA ALA A 382 -4.87 14.71 -14.12
C ALA A 382 -5.49 15.58 -15.22
N VAL A 383 -6.08 16.74 -14.87
CA VAL A 383 -6.70 17.66 -15.84
C VAL A 383 -5.71 18.66 -16.43
N CYS A 384 -4.53 18.83 -15.81
CA CYS A 384 -3.48 19.71 -16.34
C CYS A 384 -2.57 19.01 -17.37
N PHE A 385 -2.61 17.68 -17.44
CA PHE A 385 -1.85 16.91 -18.41
C PHE A 385 -2.74 16.65 -19.62
N PRO A 386 -2.49 17.28 -20.79
CA PRO A 386 -3.27 17.04 -21.98
C PRO A 386 -3.09 15.59 -22.42
N GLN A 387 -4.18 14.85 -22.46
CA GLN A 387 -4.20 13.55 -23.12
C GLN A 387 -4.08 13.80 -24.63
N CYS A 388 -2.92 13.48 -25.17
CA CYS A 388 -2.72 13.45 -26.63
C CYS A 388 -3.36 12.20 -27.22
#